data_c2bc3941681992fa5c7379c005e89715
#
_entry.id   c2bc3941681992fa5c7379c005e89715
#
_cell.length_a   1.000
_cell.length_b   1.000
_cell.length_c   1.000
_cell.angle_alpha   90.00
_cell.angle_beta   90.00
_cell.angle_gamma   90.00
#
_symmetry.space_group_name_H-M   'P 1'
#
loop_
_entity.id
_entity.type
_entity.pdbx_description
1 polymer ?
#
loop_
_entity_poly.entity_id
_entity_poly.type
_entity_poly.pdbx_seq_one_letter_code
_entity_poly.pdbx_strand_id
1 'polypeptide(L)'
;MLNLIIIVIAAAIAALGIAAYKAGQVKKRTAVSAVIAGVVLVVLSGSFTIIPTGYTGVKTTFGQIDNTVLKNGFNFKIPIVQRISKVNNKQQDKKYEGQIWGEASDKTVVWADNVIVTYQINADSSSYIYANVSNYTQNLIPQTLVNSAVKSAMISLKSDSVTDRTKIESATKTALEKAIKEKYGADTVSVLKVTIDSMDFEESYNKAIADKQIARQEAEKQAIENQKAVDMAKANQEKANVEAQTKKIQAQADADAMVISAQAEAESYRIKSEQITDKLLKKWELDARKAHGWVTVQGANTIVTDK
;
A
#
# COMPACT_ATOMS: atom_id res chain seq x y z
N MET A 1 -32.57 23.41 31.15
CA MET A 1 -32.99 23.13 32.54
C MET A 1 -32.98 24.41 33.39
N LEU A 2 -31.82 25.11 33.51
CA LEU A 2 -31.71 26.30 34.35
C LEU A 2 -32.79 27.39 34.03
N ASN A 3 -33.03 27.70 32.79
CA ASN A 3 -34.05 28.70 32.37
C ASN A 3 -35.46 28.30 32.73
N LEU A 4 -35.79 27.00 32.72
CA LEU A 4 -37.10 26.47 33.06
C LEU A 4 -37.35 26.61 34.57
N ILE A 5 -36.33 26.39 35.41
CA ILE A 5 -36.40 26.60 36.86
C ILE A 5 -36.64 28.08 37.19
N ILE A 6 -35.93 29.00 36.52
CA ILE A 6 -36.10 30.45 36.73
C ILE A 6 -37.51 30.90 36.33
N ILE A 7 -38.06 30.39 35.21
CA ILE A 7 -39.41 30.67 34.76
C ILE A 7 -40.45 30.21 35.80
N VAL A 8 -40.27 29.00 36.36
CA VAL A 8 -41.17 28.48 37.40
C VAL A 8 -41.12 29.35 38.66
N ILE A 9 -39.92 29.74 39.10
CA ILE A 9 -39.74 30.63 40.24
C ILE A 9 -40.40 31.99 39.97
N ALA A 10 -40.21 32.59 38.81
CA ALA A 10 -40.80 33.84 38.41
C ALA A 10 -42.36 33.78 38.38
N ALA A 11 -42.92 32.71 37.85
CA ALA A 11 -44.34 32.45 37.84
C ALA A 11 -44.91 32.31 39.26
N ALA A 12 -44.15 31.59 40.14
CA ALA A 12 -44.52 31.44 41.57
C ALA A 12 -44.57 32.81 42.32
N ILE A 13 -43.57 33.65 42.10
CA ILE A 13 -43.49 34.99 42.68
C ILE A 13 -44.66 35.84 42.21
N ALA A 14 -44.98 35.85 40.94
CA ALA A 14 -46.12 36.59 40.40
C ALA A 14 -47.46 36.07 40.94
N ALA A 15 -47.64 34.75 41.00
CA ALA A 15 -48.83 34.12 41.51
C ALA A 15 -49.04 34.40 43.02
N LEU A 16 -47.98 34.32 43.81
CA LEU A 16 -48.02 34.65 45.26
C LEU A 16 -48.37 36.13 45.47
N GLY A 17 -47.82 37.04 44.69
CA GLY A 17 -48.14 38.46 44.76
C GLY A 17 -49.63 38.76 44.44
N ILE A 18 -50.18 38.07 43.43
CA ILE A 18 -51.61 38.18 43.09
C ILE A 18 -52.50 37.56 44.16
N ALA A 19 -52.13 36.38 44.69
CA ALA A 19 -52.89 35.69 45.76
C ALA A 19 -52.93 36.50 47.04
N ALA A 20 -51.80 37.05 47.47
CA ALA A 20 -51.71 37.90 48.65
C ALA A 20 -52.54 39.19 48.54
N TYR A 21 -52.65 39.77 47.33
CA TYR A 21 -53.53 40.90 47.06
C TYR A 21 -55.00 40.52 47.15
N LYS A 22 -55.39 39.40 46.58
CA LYS A 22 -56.79 38.90 46.67
C LYS A 22 -57.19 38.57 48.08
N ALA A 23 -56.23 38.09 48.92
CA ALA A 23 -56.45 37.82 50.35
C ALA A 23 -56.47 39.10 51.23
N GLY A 24 -56.31 40.28 50.65
CA GLY A 24 -56.28 41.55 51.37
C GLY A 24 -55.04 41.81 52.20
N GLN A 25 -54.01 40.96 52.10
CA GLN A 25 -52.80 41.00 52.91
C GLN A 25 -51.77 42.04 52.43
N VAL A 26 -51.83 42.46 51.17
CA VAL A 26 -50.89 43.42 50.57
C VAL A 26 -51.59 44.50 49.76
N LYS A 27 -50.94 45.67 49.66
CA LYS A 27 -51.46 46.78 48.85
C LYS A 27 -51.31 46.47 47.35
N LYS A 28 -52.19 47.00 46.52
CA LYS A 28 -52.16 46.85 45.03
C LYS A 28 -50.75 47.15 44.47
N ARG A 29 -50.05 48.14 45.01
CA ARG A 29 -48.68 48.51 44.54
C ARG A 29 -47.68 47.34 44.75
N THR A 30 -47.74 46.60 45.86
CA THR A 30 -46.81 45.46 46.14
C THR A 30 -47.15 44.25 45.28
N ALA A 31 -48.41 44.02 44.96
CA ALA A 31 -48.80 42.96 44.01
C ALA A 31 -48.29 43.27 42.60
N VAL A 32 -48.45 44.50 42.15
CA VAL A 32 -47.94 44.95 40.83
C VAL A 32 -46.43 44.85 40.77
N SER A 33 -45.72 45.23 41.84
CA SER A 33 -44.22 45.09 41.86
C SER A 33 -43.78 43.65 41.82
N ALA A 34 -44.51 42.71 42.48
CA ALA A 34 -44.22 41.29 42.38
C ALA A 34 -44.40 40.70 40.96
N VAL A 35 -45.46 41.12 40.28
CA VAL A 35 -45.66 40.74 38.86
C VAL A 35 -44.56 41.30 37.96
N ILE A 36 -44.19 42.58 38.10
CA ILE A 36 -43.10 43.20 37.35
C ILE A 36 -41.77 42.48 37.63
N ALA A 37 -41.49 42.17 38.90
CA ALA A 37 -40.27 41.39 39.26
C ALA A 37 -40.26 39.99 38.60
N GLY A 38 -41.39 39.31 38.57
CA GLY A 38 -41.52 38.02 37.87
C GLY A 38 -41.26 38.17 36.33
N VAL A 39 -41.85 39.20 35.72
CA VAL A 39 -41.58 39.46 34.27
C VAL A 39 -40.10 39.78 34.02
N VAL A 40 -39.48 40.59 34.86
CA VAL A 40 -38.06 40.91 34.75
C VAL A 40 -37.17 39.64 34.88
N LEU A 41 -37.49 38.76 35.83
CA LEU A 41 -36.79 37.49 36.00
C LEU A 41 -36.95 36.59 34.77
N VAL A 42 -38.10 36.50 34.14
CA VAL A 42 -38.31 35.74 32.90
C VAL A 42 -37.48 36.34 31.74
N VAL A 43 -37.47 37.64 31.59
CA VAL A 43 -36.64 38.33 30.58
C VAL A 43 -35.16 38.06 30.85
N LEU A 44 -34.68 38.18 32.07
CA LEU A 44 -33.31 37.91 32.43
C LEU A 44 -32.93 36.46 32.16
N SER A 45 -33.80 35.51 32.45
CA SER A 45 -33.53 34.06 32.17
C SER A 45 -33.32 33.77 30.70
N GLY A 46 -33.99 34.49 29.81
CA GLY A 46 -33.82 34.40 28.35
C GLY A 46 -32.60 35.13 27.81
N SER A 47 -31.94 35.95 28.65
CA SER A 47 -30.86 36.85 28.20
C SER A 47 -29.50 36.17 28.03
N PHE A 48 -29.34 34.94 28.43
CA PHE A 48 -28.07 34.25 28.25
C PHE A 48 -28.18 32.93 27.53
N THR A 49 -27.09 32.59 26.87
CA THR A 49 -26.95 31.31 26.20
C THR A 49 -25.50 30.77 26.44
N ILE A 50 -25.39 29.48 26.66
CA ILE A 50 -24.11 28.83 26.77
C ILE A 50 -23.80 28.16 25.44
N ILE A 51 -22.65 28.50 24.88
CA ILE A 51 -22.12 27.87 23.67
C ILE A 51 -21.10 26.82 24.11
N PRO A 52 -21.31 25.52 23.81
CA PRO A 52 -20.40 24.47 24.21
C PRO A 52 -19.08 24.55 23.45
N THR A 53 -18.05 23.93 23.99
CA THR A 53 -16.72 23.82 23.33
C THR A 53 -16.85 23.10 21.99
N GLY A 54 -16.17 23.63 20.96
CA GLY A 54 -16.25 23.13 19.58
C GLY A 54 -17.44 23.66 18.80
N TYR A 55 -18.15 24.65 19.34
CA TYR A 55 -19.21 25.39 18.63
C TYR A 55 -18.93 26.88 18.68
N THR A 56 -19.39 27.58 17.68
CA THR A 56 -19.45 29.05 17.65
C THR A 56 -20.91 29.50 17.58
N GLY A 57 -21.18 30.67 18.11
CA GLY A 57 -22.51 31.28 18.06
C GLY A 57 -22.61 32.33 16.96
N VAL A 58 -23.60 32.18 16.09
CA VAL A 58 -23.99 33.21 15.12
C VAL A 58 -25.17 33.96 15.69
N LYS A 59 -24.96 35.23 15.97
CA LYS A 59 -26.01 36.12 16.51
C LYS A 59 -26.78 36.76 15.39
N THR A 60 -28.12 36.74 15.47
CA THR A 60 -29.02 37.42 14.58
C THR A 60 -29.85 38.42 15.39
N THR A 61 -29.95 39.66 14.91
CA THR A 61 -30.73 40.73 15.51
C THR A 61 -31.86 41.13 14.54
N PHE A 62 -33.11 40.92 14.90
CA PHE A 62 -34.27 41.11 14.02
C PHE A 62 -34.16 40.41 12.67
N GLY A 63 -33.49 39.24 12.64
CA GLY A 63 -33.24 38.47 11.40
C GLY A 63 -31.98 38.85 10.65
N GLN A 64 -31.32 39.97 10.96
CA GLN A 64 -30.05 40.36 10.38
C GLN A 64 -28.91 39.62 11.11
N ILE A 65 -28.02 38.98 10.34
CA ILE A 65 -26.86 38.27 10.87
C ILE A 65 -25.76 39.25 11.25
N ASP A 66 -25.27 39.12 12.46
CA ASP A 66 -24.08 39.84 12.94
C ASP A 66 -22.84 39.17 12.38
N ASN A 67 -21.92 39.97 11.80
CA ASN A 67 -20.69 39.43 11.23
C ASN A 67 -19.69 38.94 12.31
N THR A 68 -19.92 39.31 13.58
CA THR A 68 -19.11 38.86 14.70
C THR A 68 -19.53 37.50 15.21
N VAL A 69 -18.59 36.59 15.30
CA VAL A 69 -18.82 35.22 15.81
C VAL A 69 -18.67 35.21 17.34
N LEU A 70 -19.62 34.64 18.04
CA LEU A 70 -19.56 34.46 19.48
C LEU A 70 -18.74 33.21 19.83
N LYS A 71 -17.77 33.38 20.71
CA LYS A 71 -16.92 32.29 21.20
C LYS A 71 -17.71 31.36 22.14
N ASN A 72 -17.19 30.16 22.33
CA ASN A 72 -17.69 29.21 23.33
C ASN A 72 -17.65 29.83 24.75
N GLY A 73 -18.59 29.39 25.57
CA GLY A 73 -18.77 29.88 26.92
C GLY A 73 -20.08 30.62 27.12
N PHE A 74 -20.11 31.51 28.09
CA PHE A 74 -21.29 32.30 28.47
C PHE A 74 -21.43 33.53 27.54
N ASN A 75 -22.57 33.65 26.92
CA ASN A 75 -22.90 34.76 26.00
C ASN A 75 -24.24 35.41 26.34
N PHE A 76 -24.27 36.72 26.26
CA PHE A 76 -25.46 37.51 26.50
C PHE A 76 -26.20 37.82 25.20
N LYS A 77 -27.53 37.79 25.25
CA LYS A 77 -28.43 38.18 24.16
C LYS A 77 -29.65 38.93 24.70
N ILE A 78 -30.24 39.80 23.91
CA ILE A 78 -31.50 40.45 24.24
C ILE A 78 -32.64 39.51 23.79
N PRO A 79 -33.43 38.95 24.74
CA PRO A 79 -34.53 38.07 24.43
C PRO A 79 -35.51 38.74 23.43
N ILE A 80 -36.17 37.93 22.58
CA ILE A 80 -37.14 38.37 21.56
C ILE A 80 -36.45 39.04 20.37
N VAL A 81 -35.48 39.93 20.58
CA VAL A 81 -34.79 40.71 19.57
C VAL A 81 -33.63 39.91 18.93
N GLN A 82 -32.90 39.17 19.76
CA GLN A 82 -31.71 38.47 19.35
C GLN A 82 -31.84 36.93 19.48
N ARG A 83 -31.40 36.25 18.45
CA ARG A 83 -31.26 34.80 18.43
C ARG A 83 -29.77 34.41 18.26
N ILE A 84 -29.34 33.38 18.93
CA ILE A 84 -28.01 32.80 18.75
C ILE A 84 -28.19 31.40 18.21
N SER A 85 -27.67 31.15 17.01
CA SER A 85 -27.59 29.84 16.37
C SER A 85 -26.20 29.27 16.56
N LYS A 86 -26.08 27.97 16.87
CA LYS A 86 -24.82 27.32 17.13
C LYS A 86 -24.33 26.59 15.89
N VAL A 87 -23.13 26.90 15.44
CA VAL A 87 -22.45 26.24 14.31
C VAL A 87 -21.45 25.25 14.87
N ASN A 88 -21.45 24.03 14.37
CA ASN A 88 -20.53 22.98 14.79
C ASN A 88 -19.17 23.17 14.08
N ASN A 89 -18.12 23.45 14.86
CA ASN A 89 -16.76 23.65 14.37
C ASN A 89 -15.84 22.44 14.73
N LYS A 90 -16.42 21.33 15.20
CA LYS A 90 -15.66 20.10 15.39
C LYS A 90 -15.40 19.42 14.05
N GLN A 91 -14.49 18.49 14.03
CA GLN A 91 -14.29 17.60 12.89
C GLN A 91 -15.58 16.81 12.62
N GLN A 92 -15.95 16.74 11.36
CA GLN A 92 -17.14 16.06 10.88
C GLN A 92 -16.77 15.19 9.69
N ASP A 93 -17.26 13.95 9.70
CA ASP A 93 -17.13 13.03 8.58
C ASP A 93 -18.44 13.04 7.79
N LYS A 94 -18.33 13.17 6.48
CA LYS A 94 -19.45 13.06 5.57
C LYS A 94 -19.16 12.02 4.51
N LYS A 95 -20.01 11.00 4.46
CA LYS A 95 -19.93 9.94 3.47
C LYS A 95 -20.74 10.31 2.24
N TYR A 96 -20.16 10.06 1.07
CA TYR A 96 -20.77 10.21 -0.24
C TYR A 96 -20.79 8.83 -0.89
N GLU A 97 -21.98 8.30 -1.06
CA GLU A 97 -22.20 6.95 -1.61
C GLU A 97 -22.34 6.98 -3.12
N GLY A 98 -21.95 5.87 -3.76
CA GLY A 98 -22.08 5.65 -5.19
C GLY A 98 -20.75 5.79 -5.94
N GLN A 99 -20.74 5.18 -7.11
CA GLN A 99 -19.55 5.12 -7.97
C GLN A 99 -19.36 6.45 -8.73
N ILE A 100 -18.13 6.91 -8.72
CA ILE A 100 -17.68 8.08 -9.44
C ILE A 100 -16.76 7.60 -10.57
N TRP A 101 -17.26 7.64 -11.80
CA TRP A 101 -16.49 7.27 -12.98
C TRP A 101 -15.69 8.45 -13.50
N GLY A 102 -14.43 8.20 -13.88
CA GLY A 102 -13.53 9.20 -14.43
C GLY A 102 -12.48 8.58 -15.32
N GLU A 103 -11.56 9.41 -15.81
CA GLU A 103 -10.43 8.99 -16.64
C GLU A 103 -9.13 9.40 -15.97
N ALA A 104 -8.12 8.53 -16.02
CA ALA A 104 -6.73 8.87 -15.69
C ALA A 104 -6.11 9.73 -16.79
N SER A 105 -4.94 10.31 -16.57
CA SER A 105 -4.25 11.18 -17.54
C SER A 105 -3.92 10.49 -18.86
N ASP A 106 -3.80 9.19 -18.87
CA ASP A 106 -3.55 8.33 -20.05
C ASP A 106 -4.85 7.78 -20.67
N LYS A 107 -6.00 8.37 -20.36
CA LYS A 107 -7.33 8.00 -20.86
C LYS A 107 -7.86 6.65 -20.38
N THR A 108 -7.21 6.03 -19.41
CA THR A 108 -7.73 4.79 -18.79
C THR A 108 -8.94 5.13 -17.94
N VAL A 109 -10.03 4.38 -18.14
CA VAL A 109 -11.26 4.55 -17.35
C VAL A 109 -11.10 3.90 -15.98
N VAL A 110 -11.41 4.68 -14.94
CA VAL A 110 -11.33 4.29 -13.53
C VAL A 110 -12.59 4.68 -12.80
N TRP A 111 -12.90 3.97 -11.74
CA TRP A 111 -14.00 4.32 -10.85
C TRP A 111 -13.55 4.35 -9.40
N ALA A 112 -14.17 5.20 -8.62
CA ALA A 112 -14.03 5.28 -7.16
C ALA A 112 -15.39 5.11 -6.52
N ASP A 113 -15.47 4.39 -5.41
CA ASP A 113 -16.71 4.17 -4.67
C ASP A 113 -16.56 4.65 -3.23
N ASN A 114 -17.67 5.22 -2.70
CA ASN A 114 -17.78 5.65 -1.30
C ASN A 114 -16.65 6.58 -0.85
N VAL A 115 -16.80 7.85 -1.11
CA VAL A 115 -15.86 8.88 -0.68
C VAL A 115 -16.26 9.44 0.67
N ILE A 116 -15.37 9.44 1.64
CA ILE A 116 -15.55 10.03 2.96
C ILE A 116 -14.67 11.28 3.05
N VAL A 117 -15.28 12.40 3.36
CA VAL A 117 -14.59 13.68 3.56
C VAL A 117 -14.65 14.06 5.03
N THR A 118 -13.50 14.13 5.68
CA THR A 118 -13.35 14.70 7.02
C THR A 118 -13.01 16.18 6.88
N TYR A 119 -13.87 17.02 7.41
CA TYR A 119 -13.75 18.48 7.31
C TYR A 119 -14.08 19.17 8.63
N GLN A 120 -13.69 20.42 8.73
CA GLN A 120 -13.94 21.29 9.86
C GLN A 120 -14.30 22.69 9.36
N ILE A 121 -15.35 23.29 9.94
CA ILE A 121 -15.70 24.68 9.69
C ILE A 121 -14.81 25.58 10.54
N ASN A 122 -14.17 26.56 9.93
CA ASN A 122 -13.39 27.54 10.67
C ASN A 122 -14.27 28.44 11.50
N ALA A 123 -13.89 28.65 12.75
CA ALA A 123 -14.70 29.39 13.72
C ALA A 123 -15.11 30.79 13.23
N ASP A 124 -14.12 31.52 12.68
CA ASP A 124 -14.32 32.91 12.23
C ASP A 124 -15.24 33.02 10.99
N SER A 125 -15.36 31.95 10.23
CA SER A 125 -16.22 31.89 9.03
C SER A 125 -17.62 31.36 9.30
N SER A 126 -17.95 31.02 10.55
CA SER A 126 -19.25 30.44 10.91
C SER A 126 -20.43 31.34 10.60
N SER A 127 -20.28 32.65 10.76
CA SER A 127 -21.33 33.64 10.42
C SER A 127 -21.59 33.69 8.92
N TYR A 128 -20.54 33.71 8.11
CA TYR A 128 -20.60 33.68 6.65
C TYR A 128 -21.31 32.42 6.13
N ILE A 129 -20.88 31.23 6.64
CA ILE A 129 -21.49 29.95 6.24
C ILE A 129 -22.95 29.88 6.62
N TYR A 130 -23.28 30.30 7.83
CA TYR A 130 -24.69 30.32 8.29
C TYR A 130 -25.59 31.27 7.46
N ALA A 131 -25.02 32.40 7.00
CA ALA A 131 -25.73 33.38 6.19
C ALA A 131 -25.93 32.92 4.74
N ASN A 132 -24.92 32.31 4.14
CA ASN A 132 -24.86 32.11 2.69
C ASN A 132 -25.12 30.68 2.24
N VAL A 133 -25.07 29.69 3.15
CA VAL A 133 -25.25 28.29 2.81
C VAL A 133 -26.53 27.75 3.45
N SER A 134 -27.56 27.58 2.61
CA SER A 134 -28.83 26.98 3.05
C SER A 134 -28.57 25.55 3.54
N ASN A 135 -29.08 25.22 4.74
CA ASN A 135 -28.88 23.91 5.38
C ASN A 135 -27.41 23.47 5.29
N TYR A 136 -26.51 24.29 5.84
CA TYR A 136 -25.06 24.11 5.70
C TYR A 136 -24.58 22.72 6.16
N THR A 137 -25.28 22.06 7.08
CA THR A 137 -24.94 20.71 7.52
C THR A 137 -24.99 19.67 6.39
N GLN A 138 -25.84 19.91 5.40
CA GLN A 138 -25.98 19.02 4.22
C GLN A 138 -25.32 19.59 2.96
N ASN A 139 -25.45 20.90 2.74
CA ASN A 139 -25.11 21.55 1.47
C ASN A 139 -23.73 22.22 1.46
N LEU A 140 -23.01 22.22 2.57
CA LEU A 140 -21.69 22.86 2.64
C LEU A 140 -20.71 22.24 1.65
N ILE A 141 -20.62 20.92 1.65
CA ILE A 141 -19.87 20.16 0.66
C ILE A 141 -20.88 19.27 -0.08
N PRO A 142 -21.43 19.70 -1.22
CA PRO A 142 -22.36 18.89 -1.99
C PRO A 142 -21.65 17.77 -2.74
N GLN A 143 -22.35 16.68 -3.02
CA GLN A 143 -21.82 15.52 -3.73
C GLN A 143 -21.20 15.88 -5.08
N THR A 144 -21.81 16.83 -5.80
CA THR A 144 -21.29 17.31 -7.09
C THR A 144 -19.88 17.90 -6.98
N LEU A 145 -19.57 18.59 -5.88
CA LEU A 145 -18.26 19.16 -5.64
C LEU A 145 -17.22 18.08 -5.37
N VAL A 146 -17.58 17.06 -4.57
CA VAL A 146 -16.74 15.90 -4.31
C VAL A 146 -16.48 15.10 -5.57
N ASN A 147 -17.53 14.82 -6.34
CA ASN A 147 -17.40 14.12 -7.62
C ASN A 147 -16.46 14.84 -8.59
N SER A 148 -16.58 16.18 -8.67
CA SER A 148 -15.69 16.99 -9.49
C SER A 148 -14.25 16.96 -9.01
N ALA A 149 -14.02 17.01 -7.69
CA ALA A 149 -12.68 16.94 -7.12
C ALA A 149 -12.02 15.57 -7.36
N VAL A 150 -12.78 14.47 -7.19
CA VAL A 150 -12.30 13.11 -7.48
C VAL A 150 -11.93 12.96 -8.95
N LYS A 151 -12.79 13.39 -9.87
CA LYS A 151 -12.52 13.37 -11.32
C LYS A 151 -11.28 14.21 -11.69
N SER A 152 -11.11 15.37 -11.09
CA SER A 152 -9.94 16.22 -11.29
C SER A 152 -8.66 15.56 -10.78
N ALA A 153 -8.74 14.84 -9.66
CA ALA A 153 -7.63 14.06 -9.14
C ALA A 153 -7.27 12.87 -10.05
N MET A 154 -8.28 12.14 -10.56
CA MET A 154 -8.06 11.04 -11.53
C MET A 154 -7.32 11.52 -12.78
N ILE A 155 -7.75 12.63 -13.39
CA ILE A 155 -7.12 13.20 -14.59
C ILE A 155 -5.67 13.64 -14.33
N SER A 156 -5.34 14.03 -13.11
CA SER A 156 -3.98 14.46 -12.74
C SER A 156 -2.98 13.31 -12.58
N LEU A 157 -3.44 12.07 -12.46
CA LEU A 157 -2.65 10.88 -12.21
C LEU A 157 -2.67 9.92 -13.40
N LYS A 158 -1.58 9.16 -13.59
CA LYS A 158 -1.52 8.07 -14.57
C LYS A 158 -2.18 6.80 -14.02
N SER A 159 -2.54 5.87 -14.90
CA SER A 159 -3.17 4.59 -14.53
C SER A 159 -2.38 3.78 -13.51
N ASP A 160 -1.05 3.81 -13.54
CA ASP A 160 -0.17 3.12 -12.58
C ASP A 160 -0.17 3.74 -11.18
N SER A 161 -0.61 4.99 -11.07
CA SER A 161 -0.59 5.77 -9.83
C SER A 161 -1.99 6.12 -9.31
N VAL A 162 -3.02 6.05 -10.16
CA VAL A 162 -4.40 6.44 -9.79
C VAL A 162 -5.00 5.49 -8.76
N THR A 163 -4.63 4.22 -8.77
CA THR A 163 -5.07 3.23 -7.79
C THR A 163 -4.23 3.22 -6.50
N ASP A 164 -3.14 4.00 -6.47
CA ASP A 164 -2.41 4.26 -5.22
C ASP A 164 -3.25 5.15 -4.31
N ARG A 165 -3.83 4.54 -3.28
CA ARG A 165 -4.74 5.20 -2.34
C ARG A 165 -4.16 6.50 -1.78
N THR A 166 -2.89 6.52 -1.40
CA THR A 166 -2.26 7.71 -0.81
C THR A 166 -2.20 8.87 -1.80
N LYS A 167 -1.89 8.59 -3.06
CA LYS A 167 -1.77 9.61 -4.10
C LYS A 167 -3.13 10.18 -4.49
N ILE A 168 -4.11 9.31 -4.72
CA ILE A 168 -5.44 9.77 -5.15
C ILE A 168 -6.18 10.51 -4.03
N GLU A 169 -6.10 10.05 -2.78
CA GLU A 169 -6.69 10.73 -1.63
C GLU A 169 -6.06 12.12 -1.42
N SER A 170 -4.73 12.23 -1.54
CA SER A 170 -4.02 13.52 -1.45
C SER A 170 -4.37 14.46 -2.61
N ALA A 171 -4.41 13.95 -3.84
CA ALA A 171 -4.80 14.73 -5.01
C ALA A 171 -6.27 15.19 -4.92
N THR A 172 -7.18 14.31 -4.47
CA THR A 172 -8.59 14.64 -4.25
C THR A 172 -8.75 15.69 -3.16
N LYS A 173 -8.01 15.56 -2.04
CA LYS A 173 -8.00 16.57 -0.99
C LYS A 173 -7.60 17.94 -1.54
N THR A 174 -6.51 18.02 -2.27
CA THR A 174 -6.01 19.28 -2.85
C THR A 174 -7.01 19.89 -3.84
N ALA A 175 -7.61 19.05 -4.70
CA ALA A 175 -8.65 19.50 -5.64
C ALA A 175 -9.89 20.00 -4.93
N LEU A 176 -10.31 19.30 -3.86
CA LEU A 176 -11.49 19.68 -3.06
C LEU A 176 -11.24 20.97 -2.26
N GLU A 177 -10.07 21.13 -1.65
CA GLU A 177 -9.71 22.38 -0.97
C GLU A 177 -9.72 23.57 -1.93
N LYS A 178 -9.18 23.39 -3.13
CA LYS A 178 -9.23 24.41 -4.19
C LYS A 178 -10.67 24.76 -4.56
N ALA A 179 -11.51 23.78 -4.81
CA ALA A 179 -12.90 23.98 -5.18
C ALA A 179 -13.73 24.64 -4.06
N ILE A 180 -13.47 24.29 -2.80
CA ILE A 180 -14.09 24.93 -1.63
C ILE A 180 -13.66 26.41 -1.52
N LYS A 181 -12.35 26.66 -1.70
CA LYS A 181 -11.79 28.01 -1.67
C LYS A 181 -12.37 28.90 -2.78
N GLU A 182 -12.54 28.36 -3.97
CA GLU A 182 -13.17 29.07 -5.08
C GLU A 182 -14.65 29.38 -4.80
N LYS A 183 -15.36 28.46 -4.14
CA LYS A 183 -16.80 28.60 -3.88
C LYS A 183 -17.13 29.52 -2.70
N TYR A 184 -16.37 29.45 -1.61
CA TYR A 184 -16.68 30.11 -0.33
C TYR A 184 -15.65 31.14 0.12
N GLY A 185 -14.54 31.25 -0.58
CA GLY A 185 -13.39 32.07 -0.18
C GLY A 185 -12.37 31.30 0.66
N ALA A 186 -11.23 31.93 0.89
CA ALA A 186 -10.14 31.33 1.68
C ALA A 186 -10.58 31.11 3.14
N ASP A 187 -10.09 30.04 3.73
CA ASP A 187 -10.18 29.73 5.14
C ASP A 187 -11.59 29.56 5.74
N THR A 188 -12.59 29.27 4.91
CA THR A 188 -13.96 28.99 5.39
C THR A 188 -14.12 27.57 5.93
N VAL A 189 -13.58 26.58 5.23
CA VAL A 189 -13.66 25.16 5.56
C VAL A 189 -12.29 24.52 5.34
N SER A 190 -11.82 23.82 6.32
CA SER A 190 -10.58 23.04 6.24
C SER A 190 -10.91 21.57 5.96
N VAL A 191 -10.40 21.00 4.87
CA VAL A 191 -10.49 19.56 4.59
C VAL A 191 -9.31 18.88 5.24
N LEU A 192 -9.57 18.05 6.24
CA LEU A 192 -8.53 17.35 7.00
C LEU A 192 -8.06 16.11 6.27
N LYS A 193 -9.02 15.32 5.81
CA LYS A 193 -8.75 14.06 5.12
C LYS A 193 -9.85 13.77 4.09
N VAL A 194 -9.44 13.14 2.99
CA VAL A 194 -10.35 12.45 2.07
C VAL A 194 -9.98 10.98 2.09
N THR A 195 -10.96 10.11 2.21
CA THR A 195 -10.77 8.66 2.17
C THR A 195 -11.66 8.09 1.08
N ILE A 196 -11.09 7.26 0.23
CA ILE A 196 -11.81 6.54 -0.83
C ILE A 196 -11.84 5.06 -0.43
N ASP A 197 -13.03 4.48 -0.34
CA ASP A 197 -13.23 3.13 0.17
C ASP A 197 -12.67 2.08 -0.81
N SER A 198 -13.08 2.16 -2.07
CA SER A 198 -12.53 1.31 -3.14
C SER A 198 -12.36 2.09 -4.44
N MET A 199 -11.39 1.64 -5.23
CA MET A 199 -11.07 2.18 -6.53
C MET A 199 -10.51 1.09 -7.42
N ASP A 200 -10.94 1.03 -8.67
CA ASP A 200 -10.46 0.06 -9.64
C ASP A 200 -10.63 0.59 -11.07
N PHE A 201 -10.11 -0.17 -12.02
CA PHE A 201 -10.28 0.08 -13.43
C PHE A 201 -11.57 -0.52 -13.97
N GLU A 202 -11.94 -0.12 -15.18
CA GLU A 202 -12.98 -0.81 -15.92
C GLU A 202 -12.57 -2.27 -16.20
N GLU A 203 -13.54 -3.18 -16.19
CA GLU A 203 -13.32 -4.63 -16.34
C GLU A 203 -12.54 -4.97 -17.62
N SER A 204 -12.82 -4.30 -18.73
CA SER A 204 -12.11 -4.50 -20.00
C SER A 204 -10.61 -4.21 -19.91
N TYR A 205 -10.24 -3.17 -19.16
CA TYR A 205 -8.85 -2.80 -18.92
C TYR A 205 -8.15 -3.77 -17.96
N ASN A 206 -8.84 -4.19 -16.89
CA ASN A 206 -8.32 -5.21 -15.98
C ASN A 206 -8.04 -6.52 -16.70
N LYS A 207 -8.93 -6.94 -17.61
CA LYS A 207 -8.71 -8.11 -18.46
C LYS A 207 -7.51 -7.96 -19.37
N ALA A 208 -7.37 -6.82 -20.05
CA ALA A 208 -6.21 -6.56 -20.91
C ALA A 208 -4.88 -6.54 -20.13
N ILE A 209 -4.86 -6.03 -18.89
CA ILE A 209 -3.69 -6.11 -18.01
C ILE A 209 -3.39 -7.55 -17.62
N ALA A 210 -4.40 -8.34 -17.26
CA ALA A 210 -4.23 -9.74 -16.90
C ALA A 210 -3.67 -10.55 -18.08
N ASP A 211 -4.23 -10.38 -19.28
CA ASP A 211 -3.76 -11.03 -20.51
C ASP A 211 -2.31 -10.66 -20.83
N LYS A 212 -1.96 -9.39 -20.70
CA LYS A 212 -0.57 -8.90 -20.87
C LYS A 212 0.39 -9.50 -19.84
N GLN A 213 -0.05 -9.65 -18.60
CA GLN A 213 0.77 -10.28 -17.55
C GLN A 213 1.00 -11.76 -17.82
N ILE A 214 -0.04 -12.48 -18.26
CA ILE A 214 0.05 -13.89 -18.64
C ILE A 214 1.05 -14.05 -19.79
N ALA A 215 0.89 -13.26 -20.87
CA ALA A 215 1.81 -13.29 -22.01
C ALA A 215 3.25 -12.98 -21.62
N ARG A 216 3.46 -12.06 -20.68
CA ARG A 216 4.80 -11.73 -20.18
C ARG A 216 5.41 -12.89 -19.37
N GLN A 217 4.62 -13.53 -18.52
CA GLN A 217 5.07 -14.70 -17.75
C GLN A 217 5.40 -15.88 -18.66
N GLU A 218 4.59 -16.11 -19.71
CA GLU A 218 4.87 -17.16 -20.71
C GLU A 218 6.15 -16.89 -21.48
N ALA A 219 6.37 -15.65 -21.92
CA ALA A 219 7.62 -15.25 -22.58
C ALA A 219 8.84 -15.42 -21.68
N GLU A 220 8.73 -15.04 -20.42
CA GLU A 220 9.81 -15.21 -19.44
C GLU A 220 10.10 -16.69 -19.16
N LYS A 221 9.07 -17.50 -19.00
CA LYS A 221 9.18 -18.96 -18.85
C LYS A 221 9.91 -19.57 -20.06
N GLN A 222 9.52 -19.18 -21.28
CA GLN A 222 10.13 -19.68 -22.49
C GLN A 222 11.61 -19.24 -22.63
N ALA A 223 11.93 -18.03 -22.21
CA ALA A 223 13.32 -17.56 -22.16
C ALA A 223 14.17 -18.39 -21.20
N ILE A 224 13.64 -18.71 -20.02
CA ILE A 224 14.31 -19.57 -19.01
C ILE A 224 14.47 -21.00 -19.56
N GLU A 225 13.45 -21.55 -20.21
CA GLU A 225 13.53 -22.89 -20.82
C GLU A 225 14.59 -22.94 -21.95
N ASN A 226 14.61 -21.94 -22.82
CA ASN A 226 15.63 -21.81 -23.86
C ASN A 226 17.04 -21.69 -23.27
N GLN A 227 17.21 -20.89 -22.21
CA GLN A 227 18.50 -20.76 -21.55
C GLN A 227 18.97 -22.09 -20.94
N LYS A 228 18.06 -22.83 -20.28
CA LYS A 228 18.35 -24.18 -19.76
C LYS A 228 18.75 -25.14 -20.88
N ALA A 229 18.06 -25.12 -22.02
CA ALA A 229 18.41 -25.96 -23.16
C ALA A 229 19.83 -25.64 -23.69
N VAL A 230 20.19 -24.37 -23.78
CA VAL A 230 21.54 -23.93 -24.17
C VAL A 230 22.59 -24.39 -23.15
N ASP A 231 22.31 -24.24 -21.87
CA ASP A 231 23.24 -24.63 -20.81
C ASP A 231 23.42 -26.15 -20.76
N MET A 232 22.33 -26.93 -20.96
CA MET A 232 22.42 -28.38 -21.10
C MET A 232 23.23 -28.83 -22.33
N ALA A 233 23.04 -28.16 -23.47
CA ALA A 233 23.82 -28.45 -24.69
C ALA A 233 25.31 -28.16 -24.47
N LYS A 234 25.67 -27.06 -23.83
CA LYS A 234 27.07 -26.76 -23.45
C LYS A 234 27.64 -27.77 -22.50
N ALA A 235 26.91 -28.14 -21.46
CA ALA A 235 27.36 -29.15 -20.49
C ALA A 235 27.56 -30.50 -21.15
N ASN A 236 26.69 -30.91 -22.08
CA ASN A 236 26.86 -32.14 -22.84
C ASN A 236 28.09 -32.10 -23.78
N GLN A 237 28.31 -30.96 -24.42
CA GLN A 237 29.49 -30.74 -25.26
C GLN A 237 30.78 -30.80 -24.43
N GLU A 238 30.81 -30.17 -23.28
CA GLU A 238 31.94 -30.20 -22.37
C GLU A 238 32.21 -31.61 -21.85
N LYS A 239 31.17 -32.35 -21.46
CA LYS A 239 31.26 -33.75 -21.06
C LYS A 239 31.85 -34.62 -22.17
N ALA A 240 31.38 -34.48 -23.40
CA ALA A 240 31.93 -35.22 -24.55
C ALA A 240 33.40 -34.87 -24.82
N ASN A 241 33.79 -33.61 -24.67
CA ASN A 241 35.18 -33.18 -24.79
C ASN A 241 36.07 -33.79 -23.70
N VAL A 242 35.62 -33.79 -22.44
CA VAL A 242 36.33 -34.40 -21.31
C VAL A 242 36.45 -35.90 -21.51
N GLU A 243 35.40 -36.60 -21.95
CA GLU A 243 35.44 -38.02 -22.25
C GLU A 243 36.45 -38.36 -23.37
N ALA A 244 36.47 -37.56 -24.46
CA ALA A 244 37.42 -37.73 -25.56
C ALA A 244 38.87 -37.48 -25.09
N GLN A 245 39.07 -36.48 -24.23
CA GLN A 245 40.38 -36.17 -23.66
C GLN A 245 40.84 -37.27 -22.72
N THR A 246 39.93 -37.81 -21.89
CA THR A 246 40.23 -38.94 -20.98
C THR A 246 40.61 -40.18 -21.77
N LYS A 247 39.90 -40.53 -22.84
CA LYS A 247 40.25 -41.64 -23.73
C LYS A 247 41.61 -41.45 -24.36
N LYS A 248 41.96 -40.23 -24.79
CA LYS A 248 43.27 -39.93 -25.38
C LYS A 248 44.40 -40.09 -24.34
N ILE A 249 44.18 -39.59 -23.12
CA ILE A 249 45.17 -39.74 -22.02
C ILE A 249 45.33 -41.21 -21.64
N GLN A 250 44.24 -41.98 -21.58
CA GLN A 250 44.29 -43.41 -21.28
C GLN A 250 45.09 -44.17 -22.38
N ALA A 251 44.80 -43.92 -23.65
CA ALA A 251 45.51 -44.55 -24.75
C ALA A 251 47.01 -44.17 -24.75
N GLN A 252 47.34 -42.93 -24.39
CA GLN A 252 48.73 -42.53 -24.24
C GLN A 252 49.42 -43.22 -23.06
N ALA A 253 48.74 -43.31 -21.92
CA ALA A 253 49.27 -44.03 -20.74
C ALA A 253 49.49 -45.53 -21.02
N ASP A 254 48.55 -46.16 -21.75
CA ASP A 254 48.69 -47.59 -22.15
C ASP A 254 49.89 -47.78 -23.12
N ALA A 255 50.09 -46.89 -24.08
CA ALA A 255 51.23 -46.91 -24.98
C ALA A 255 52.53 -46.68 -24.23
N ASP A 256 52.59 -45.72 -23.31
CA ASP A 256 53.77 -45.44 -22.49
C ASP A 256 54.11 -46.67 -21.58
N ALA A 257 53.05 -47.29 -21.02
CA ALA A 257 53.26 -48.53 -20.22
C ALA A 257 53.83 -49.69 -21.05
N MET A 258 53.37 -49.84 -22.32
CA MET A 258 53.93 -50.85 -23.23
C MET A 258 55.41 -50.55 -23.57
N VAL A 259 55.73 -49.28 -23.82
CA VAL A 259 57.13 -48.87 -24.10
C VAL A 259 58.05 -49.17 -22.88
N ILE A 260 57.57 -48.77 -21.68
CA ILE A 260 58.30 -49.01 -20.43
C ILE A 260 58.51 -50.53 -20.19
N SER A 261 57.45 -51.34 -20.43
CA SER A 261 57.53 -52.78 -20.31
C SER A 261 58.54 -53.37 -21.30
N ALA A 262 58.46 -52.98 -22.58
CA ALA A 262 59.38 -53.40 -23.60
C ALA A 262 60.85 -52.99 -23.31
N GLN A 263 61.04 -51.78 -22.80
CA GLN A 263 62.40 -51.35 -22.35
C GLN A 263 62.90 -52.14 -21.17
N ALA A 264 62.05 -52.43 -20.17
CA ALA A 264 62.44 -53.26 -19.01
C ALA A 264 62.74 -54.65 -19.43
N GLU A 265 62.00 -55.26 -20.39
CA GLU A 265 62.33 -56.55 -20.96
C GLU A 265 63.65 -56.53 -21.71
N ALA A 266 63.90 -55.58 -22.58
CA ALA A 266 65.12 -55.38 -23.32
C ALA A 266 66.32 -55.23 -22.36
N GLU A 267 66.20 -54.45 -21.30
CA GLU A 267 67.23 -54.28 -20.30
C GLU A 267 67.47 -55.57 -19.51
N SER A 268 66.44 -56.31 -19.19
CA SER A 268 66.52 -57.62 -18.56
C SER A 268 67.33 -58.63 -19.45
N TYR A 269 67.01 -58.62 -20.77
CA TYR A 269 67.75 -59.43 -21.72
C TYR A 269 69.17 -58.97 -21.87
N ARG A 270 69.50 -57.72 -21.88
CA ARG A 270 70.85 -57.14 -21.93
C ARG A 270 71.68 -57.63 -20.70
N ILE A 271 71.09 -57.45 -19.49
CA ILE A 271 71.73 -57.89 -18.25
C ILE A 271 71.95 -59.38 -18.25
N LYS A 272 70.99 -60.21 -18.71
CA LYS A 272 71.13 -61.64 -18.85
C LYS A 272 72.24 -62.03 -19.84
N SER A 273 72.36 -61.37 -20.97
CA SER A 273 73.33 -61.62 -22.01
C SER A 273 74.78 -61.27 -21.52
N GLU A 274 74.91 -60.17 -20.75
CA GLU A 274 76.20 -59.81 -20.15
C GLU A 274 76.70 -60.81 -19.06
N GLN A 275 75.75 -61.49 -18.40
CA GLN A 275 76.04 -62.47 -17.37
C GLN A 275 76.24 -63.91 -17.89
N ILE A 276 75.87 -64.14 -19.17
CA ILE A 276 76.10 -65.47 -19.81
C ILE A 276 77.49 -65.59 -20.21
N THR A 277 78.28 -66.22 -19.35
CA THR A 277 79.64 -66.64 -19.62
C THR A 277 79.61 -67.99 -20.33
N ASP A 278 80.70 -68.27 -21.16
CA ASP A 278 80.84 -69.54 -21.89
C ASP A 278 80.75 -70.79 -20.96
N LYS A 279 81.06 -70.62 -19.68
CA LYS A 279 80.87 -71.68 -18.67
C LYS A 279 79.37 -71.89 -18.34
N LEU A 280 78.58 -70.88 -18.34
CA LEU A 280 77.12 -70.96 -18.06
C LEU A 280 76.35 -71.55 -19.23
N LEU A 281 76.73 -71.18 -20.46
CA LEU A 281 76.21 -71.78 -21.69
C LEU A 281 76.51 -73.27 -21.74
N LYS A 282 77.73 -73.64 -21.43
CA LYS A 282 78.17 -75.05 -21.39
C LYS A 282 77.44 -75.84 -20.30
N LYS A 283 77.17 -75.23 -19.16
CA LYS A 283 76.37 -75.82 -18.10
C LYS A 283 74.90 -76.07 -18.55
N TRP A 284 74.28 -75.10 -19.16
CA TRP A 284 72.88 -75.21 -19.69
C TRP A 284 72.80 -76.23 -20.82
N GLU A 285 73.78 -76.26 -21.69
CA GLU A 285 73.91 -77.30 -22.71
C GLU A 285 73.99 -78.71 -22.07
N LEU A 286 74.81 -78.88 -21.03
CA LEU A 286 74.93 -80.13 -20.29
C LEU A 286 73.64 -80.50 -19.54
N ASP A 287 72.95 -79.51 -18.94
CA ASP A 287 71.69 -79.74 -18.24
C ASP A 287 70.54 -80.05 -19.21
N ALA A 288 70.48 -79.41 -20.36
CA ALA A 288 69.56 -79.75 -21.42
C ALA A 288 69.81 -81.14 -22.02
N ARG A 289 71.06 -81.49 -22.20
CA ARG A 289 71.49 -82.82 -22.64
C ARG A 289 71.13 -83.90 -21.62
N LYS A 290 71.21 -83.60 -20.31
CA LYS A 290 70.79 -84.53 -19.25
C LYS A 290 69.23 -84.67 -19.20
N ALA A 291 68.50 -83.65 -19.47
CA ALA A 291 67.05 -83.67 -19.41
C ALA A 291 66.38 -84.34 -20.62
N HIS A 292 66.95 -84.14 -21.79
CA HIS A 292 66.33 -84.56 -23.05
C HIS A 292 67.10 -85.59 -23.86
N GLY A 293 68.30 -86.13 -23.34
CA GLY A 293 69.11 -87.07 -24.04
C GLY A 293 69.98 -86.51 -25.15
N TRP A 294 70.99 -87.29 -25.63
CA TRP A 294 71.88 -86.87 -26.72
C TRP A 294 71.30 -87.28 -28.05
N VAL A 295 71.01 -86.25 -28.90
CA VAL A 295 70.77 -86.47 -30.30
C VAL A 295 71.99 -86.00 -31.10
N THR A 296 72.79 -86.94 -31.68
CA THR A 296 73.86 -86.58 -32.60
C THR A 296 73.29 -86.60 -34.00
N VAL A 297 73.21 -85.46 -34.61
CA VAL A 297 72.82 -85.38 -36.04
C VAL A 297 74.11 -85.13 -36.83
N GLN A 298 74.53 -86.07 -37.62
CA GLN A 298 75.62 -85.88 -38.56
C GLN A 298 75.00 -85.35 -39.87
N GLY A 299 75.35 -84.16 -40.24
CA GLY A 299 74.97 -83.52 -41.51
C GLY A 299 74.40 -82.12 -41.35
N ALA A 300 74.91 -81.22 -42.13
CA ALA A 300 74.46 -79.81 -42.17
C ALA A 300 72.96 -79.71 -42.55
N ASN A 301 72.25 -78.83 -41.87
CA ASN A 301 70.82 -78.48 -41.97
C ASN A 301 69.88 -79.40 -41.19
N THR A 302 69.77 -79.13 -39.91
CA THR A 302 68.71 -79.69 -39.06
C THR A 302 67.62 -78.70 -38.86
N ILE A 303 66.42 -79.03 -39.34
CA ILE A 303 65.15 -78.38 -38.94
C ILE A 303 64.65 -79.17 -37.73
N VAL A 304 64.61 -78.57 -36.56
CA VAL A 304 63.97 -79.15 -35.39
C VAL A 304 62.47 -78.87 -35.49
N THR A 305 61.64 -79.88 -35.68
CA THR A 305 60.21 -79.85 -35.49
C THR A 305 59.88 -80.32 -34.12
N ASP A 306 59.26 -79.42 -33.31
CA ASP A 306 58.69 -79.79 -32.03
C ASP A 306 57.41 -80.64 -32.19
N LYS A 307 57.27 -81.55 -31.27
CA LYS A 307 56.00 -82.18 -30.94
C LYS A 307 55.51 -81.67 -29.60
#